data_ac7bc13b488536d19e5756d31264fac5
#
_entry.id   ac7bc13b488536d19e5756d31264fac5
#
_cell.length_a   1.000
_cell.length_b   1.000
_cell.length_c   1.000
_cell.angle_alpha   90.00
_cell.angle_beta   90.00
_cell.angle_gamma   90.00
#
_symmetry.space_group_name_H-M   'P 1'
#
loop_
_entity.id
_entity.type
_entity.pdbx_description
1 polymer ?
#
loop_
_entity_poly.entity_id
_entity_poly.type
_entity_poly.pdbx_seq_one_letter_code
_entity_poly.pdbx_strand_id
1 'polypeptide(L)'
;MSIAMRLKVMSFLQYFIWGSWLVTLGSYMINTLHFTGANVGMVYSSKGIAAIIMPGIMGIIADKWLRAERAYMLCHLVCAGVLFYAASVTNPDMMFWVMLVNAMAFMPTIALSNSVSYSCLAQAGLDPVTAFPPIRVFGTVGFIVAMWAVSLLHLELSSLQLYIASGASLLLSAYALTLPKIPVAEKKATTSLASKLGLDAFVLFKNPRMAIFFLFAMMLGAVLQITNVFGNPFLHDFARNPEFADSFVVKYPSILLSVSQMAEVGFILTIPFFLKRFGIKTVMLMSMVAWTLRFGFFAYGDPSTTGFILLLLSMIVYGCAFDFFNISGSVFVEQEVDSSIRASAQGLFMTMVNGVGAWVGSILSGMAVDYFSVDGVKDWQTIWLVFAGYALFLAVIFFFGFKYNHDPEKIKHRAVTH
;
A
#
# COMPACT_ATOMS: atom_id res chain seq x y z
N MET A 1 24.80 -18.99 3.33
CA MET A 1 23.69 -18.19 3.87
C MET A 1 22.44 -19.07 3.91
N SER A 2 21.74 -19.14 5.05
CA SER A 2 20.52 -19.98 5.17
C SER A 2 19.42 -19.47 4.23
N ILE A 3 18.47 -20.32 3.86
CA ILE A 3 17.36 -19.92 2.97
C ILE A 3 16.54 -18.79 3.58
N ALA A 4 16.27 -18.82 4.88
CA ALA A 4 15.55 -17.77 5.57
C ALA A 4 16.25 -16.41 5.47
N MET A 5 17.59 -16.37 5.60
CA MET A 5 18.35 -15.13 5.44
C MET A 5 18.31 -14.61 3.98
N ARG A 6 18.36 -15.52 3.00
CA ARG A 6 18.23 -15.15 1.57
C ARG A 6 16.89 -14.53 1.28
N LEU A 7 15.82 -15.07 1.84
CA LEU A 7 14.45 -14.52 1.69
C LEU A 7 14.26 -13.21 2.44
N LYS A 8 14.93 -13.01 3.60
CA LYS A 8 14.95 -11.71 4.30
C LYS A 8 15.60 -10.62 3.44
N VAL A 9 16.73 -10.92 2.78
CA VAL A 9 17.39 -9.98 1.85
C VAL A 9 16.48 -9.67 0.65
N MET A 10 15.84 -10.69 0.08
CA MET A 10 14.86 -10.50 -1.00
C MET A 10 13.72 -9.58 -0.56
N SER A 11 13.11 -9.84 0.60
CA SER A 11 12.01 -9.04 1.14
C SER A 11 12.46 -7.60 1.44
N PHE A 12 13.64 -7.44 2.03
CA PHE A 12 14.23 -6.13 2.28
C PHE A 12 14.37 -5.31 0.98
N LEU A 13 15.02 -5.88 -0.05
CA LEU A 13 15.23 -5.20 -1.33
C LEU A 13 13.90 -4.90 -2.05
N GLN A 14 12.93 -5.82 -2.02
CA GLN A 14 11.60 -5.63 -2.60
C GLN A 14 10.94 -4.34 -2.11
N TYR A 15 10.95 -4.12 -0.82
CA TYR A 15 10.28 -2.97 -0.23
C TYR A 15 11.20 -1.74 -0.12
N PHE A 16 12.51 -1.93 -0.14
CA PHE A 16 13.48 -0.84 -0.29
C PHE A 16 13.26 -0.10 -1.62
N ILE A 17 13.08 -0.84 -2.72
CA ILE A 17 12.74 -0.26 -4.01
C ILE A 17 11.50 0.63 -3.90
N TRP A 18 10.45 0.14 -3.26
CA TRP A 18 9.20 0.87 -3.14
C TRP A 18 9.30 2.08 -2.22
N GLY A 19 9.97 1.91 -1.08
CA GLY A 19 10.20 2.99 -0.11
C GLY A 19 11.09 4.12 -0.63
N SER A 20 11.92 3.85 -1.65
CA SER A 20 12.81 4.86 -2.23
C SER A 20 12.08 5.98 -2.98
N TRP A 21 10.85 5.75 -3.46
CA TRP A 21 10.14 6.73 -4.28
C TRP A 21 8.65 6.90 -3.96
N LEU A 22 8.00 5.89 -3.39
CA LEU A 22 6.53 5.89 -3.24
C LEU A 22 6.00 7.12 -2.51
N VAL A 23 6.67 7.54 -1.44
CA VAL A 23 6.22 8.63 -0.57
C VAL A 23 6.73 9.97 -1.05
N THR A 24 7.89 9.99 -1.68
CA THR A 24 8.66 11.20 -2.04
C THR A 24 8.46 11.66 -3.48
N LEU A 25 8.01 10.78 -4.38
CA LEU A 25 7.78 11.11 -5.79
C LEU A 25 6.78 12.27 -5.95
N GLY A 26 5.76 12.36 -5.09
CA GLY A 26 4.79 13.47 -5.10
C GLY A 26 5.47 14.82 -4.89
N SER A 27 6.39 14.91 -3.93
CA SER A 27 7.17 16.13 -3.66
C SER A 27 8.09 16.49 -4.82
N TYR A 28 8.78 15.52 -5.40
CA TYR A 28 9.60 15.75 -6.58
C TYR A 28 8.78 16.29 -7.76
N MET A 29 7.62 15.68 -8.04
CA MET A 29 6.74 16.12 -9.13
C MET A 29 6.19 17.54 -8.90
N ILE A 30 5.76 17.86 -7.66
CA ILE A 30 5.18 19.18 -7.34
C ILE A 30 6.27 20.26 -7.28
N ASN A 31 7.31 20.03 -6.48
CA ASN A 31 8.27 21.10 -6.14
C ASN A 31 9.37 21.27 -7.19
N THR A 32 9.76 20.19 -7.89
CA THR A 32 10.86 20.22 -8.88
C THR A 32 10.33 20.25 -10.31
N LEU A 33 9.33 19.41 -10.63
CA LEU A 33 8.76 19.37 -11.98
C LEU A 33 7.58 20.31 -12.19
N HIS A 34 7.09 20.95 -11.12
CA HIS A 34 5.96 21.89 -11.13
C HIS A 34 4.65 21.27 -11.67
N PHE A 35 4.43 19.97 -11.41
CA PHE A 35 3.19 19.31 -11.75
C PHE A 35 2.05 19.78 -10.85
N THR A 36 0.84 19.83 -11.41
CA THR A 36 -0.38 20.11 -10.63
C THR A 36 -0.73 18.92 -9.74
N GLY A 37 -1.60 19.13 -8.75
CA GLY A 37 -2.10 18.05 -7.90
C GLY A 37 -2.83 16.97 -8.72
N ALA A 38 -3.60 17.38 -9.74
CA ALA A 38 -4.27 16.47 -10.66
C ALA A 38 -3.27 15.59 -11.45
N ASN A 39 -2.18 16.19 -11.95
CA ASN A 39 -1.12 15.44 -12.63
C ASN A 39 -0.47 14.40 -11.69
N VAL A 40 -0.17 14.81 -10.47
CA VAL A 40 0.39 13.90 -9.45
C VAL A 40 -0.59 12.77 -9.13
N GLY A 41 -1.85 13.10 -8.90
CA GLY A 41 -2.92 12.12 -8.67
C GLY A 41 -3.06 11.13 -9.83
N MET A 42 -2.99 11.63 -11.07
CA MET A 42 -3.01 10.79 -12.28
C MET A 42 -1.81 9.83 -12.32
N VAL A 43 -0.60 10.29 -12.07
CA VAL A 43 0.59 9.43 -12.03
C VAL A 43 0.45 8.33 -10.98
N TYR A 44 0.02 8.66 -9.76
CA TYR A 44 -0.17 7.68 -8.70
C TYR A 44 -1.34 6.71 -8.97
N SER A 45 -2.34 7.11 -9.75
CA SER A 45 -3.47 6.25 -10.13
C SER A 45 -3.03 5.03 -10.95
N SER A 46 -1.88 5.12 -11.62
CA SER A 46 -1.27 4.03 -12.38
C SER A 46 -1.08 2.75 -11.56
N LYS A 47 -0.77 2.88 -10.26
CA LYS A 47 -0.67 1.73 -9.33
C LYS A 47 -2.00 1.00 -9.17
N GLY A 48 -3.08 1.76 -9.02
CA GLY A 48 -4.42 1.18 -8.90
C GLY A 48 -4.82 0.42 -10.15
N ILE A 49 -4.57 0.99 -11.33
CA ILE A 49 -4.83 0.32 -12.62
C ILE A 49 -4.05 -0.99 -12.71
N ALA A 50 -2.76 -0.96 -12.40
CA ALA A 50 -1.91 -2.14 -12.42
C ALA A 50 -2.36 -3.20 -11.39
N ALA A 51 -2.79 -2.79 -10.19
CA ALA A 51 -3.27 -3.69 -9.15
C ALA A 51 -4.58 -4.39 -9.51
N ILE A 52 -5.42 -3.80 -10.38
CA ILE A 52 -6.63 -4.44 -10.91
C ILE A 52 -6.27 -5.53 -11.93
N ILE A 53 -5.34 -5.23 -12.83
CA ILE A 53 -5.13 -6.02 -14.05
C ILE A 53 -4.07 -7.11 -13.86
N MET A 54 -2.95 -6.74 -13.24
CA MET A 54 -1.73 -7.55 -13.30
C MET A 54 -1.70 -8.80 -12.42
N PRO A 55 -2.35 -8.87 -11.23
CA PRO A 55 -2.32 -10.09 -10.45
C PRO A 55 -2.91 -11.30 -11.18
N GLY A 56 -4.01 -11.10 -11.90
CA GLY A 56 -4.63 -12.16 -12.71
C GLY A 56 -3.76 -12.61 -13.89
N ILE A 57 -3.20 -11.65 -14.63
CA ILE A 57 -2.32 -11.94 -15.76
C ILE A 57 -1.06 -12.68 -15.32
N MET A 58 -0.42 -12.19 -14.25
CA MET A 58 0.82 -12.78 -13.77
C MET A 58 0.61 -14.17 -13.16
N GLY A 59 -0.54 -14.40 -12.51
CA GLY A 59 -0.92 -15.75 -12.06
C GLY A 59 -0.96 -16.74 -13.23
N ILE A 60 -1.56 -16.35 -14.36
CA ILE A 60 -1.62 -17.21 -15.57
C ILE A 60 -0.21 -17.44 -16.16
N ILE A 61 0.64 -16.40 -16.19
CA ILE A 61 2.01 -16.50 -16.70
C ILE A 61 2.86 -17.43 -15.84
N ALA A 62 2.80 -17.25 -14.52
CA ALA A 62 3.56 -18.05 -13.56
C ALA A 62 3.12 -19.53 -13.54
N ASP A 63 1.82 -19.78 -13.74
CA ASP A 63 1.28 -21.14 -13.76
C ASP A 63 1.64 -21.93 -15.03
N LYS A 64 1.84 -21.24 -16.17
CA LYS A 64 1.94 -21.91 -17.48
C LYS A 64 3.30 -21.85 -18.14
N TRP A 65 4.01 -20.72 -18.01
CA TRP A 65 5.14 -20.42 -18.90
C TRP A 65 6.43 -20.10 -18.19
N LEU A 66 6.37 -19.43 -17.02
CA LEU A 66 7.56 -18.98 -16.32
C LEU A 66 7.54 -19.45 -14.87
N ARG A 67 8.68 -19.97 -14.40
CA ARG A 67 8.87 -20.21 -12.97
C ARG A 67 8.79 -18.91 -12.20
N ALA A 68 8.21 -18.96 -10.98
CA ALA A 68 7.92 -17.79 -10.17
C ALA A 68 9.17 -16.90 -9.95
N GLU A 69 10.34 -17.50 -9.66
CA GLU A 69 11.59 -16.78 -9.47
C GLU A 69 12.09 -16.08 -10.74
N ARG A 70 11.82 -16.66 -11.92
CA ARG A 70 12.18 -16.03 -13.20
C ARG A 70 11.22 -14.90 -13.56
N ALA A 71 9.91 -15.08 -13.34
CA ALA A 71 8.93 -14.02 -13.51
C ALA A 71 9.26 -12.83 -12.60
N TYR A 72 9.60 -13.11 -11.34
CA TYR A 72 10.03 -12.12 -10.37
C TYR A 72 11.27 -11.35 -10.83
N MET A 73 12.31 -12.06 -11.28
CA MET A 73 13.53 -11.49 -11.86
C MET A 73 13.24 -10.56 -13.03
N LEU A 74 12.44 -11.01 -14.02
CA LEU A 74 12.11 -10.23 -15.21
C LEU A 74 11.31 -8.97 -14.85
N CYS A 75 10.37 -9.07 -13.95
CA CYS A 75 9.61 -7.91 -13.47
C CYS A 75 10.54 -6.84 -12.88
N HIS A 76 11.51 -7.22 -12.04
CA HIS A 76 12.46 -6.27 -11.48
C HIS A 76 13.47 -5.74 -12.50
N LEU A 77 13.80 -6.52 -13.51
CA LEU A 77 14.63 -6.03 -14.62
C LEU A 77 13.90 -4.93 -15.43
N VAL A 78 12.61 -5.14 -15.70
CA VAL A 78 11.76 -4.11 -16.33
C VAL A 78 11.65 -2.88 -15.44
N CYS A 79 11.38 -3.05 -14.12
CA CYS A 79 11.35 -1.93 -13.19
C CYS A 79 12.65 -1.14 -13.19
N ALA A 80 13.81 -1.81 -13.22
CA ALA A 80 15.10 -1.13 -13.25
C ALA A 80 15.24 -0.21 -14.47
N GLY A 81 14.95 -0.70 -15.67
CA GLY A 81 15.01 0.10 -16.89
C GLY A 81 14.00 1.24 -16.93
N VAL A 82 12.76 0.96 -16.49
CA VAL A 82 11.67 1.95 -16.50
C VAL A 82 11.91 3.05 -15.47
N LEU A 83 12.35 2.73 -14.24
CA LEU A 83 12.68 3.73 -13.21
C LEU A 83 13.91 4.57 -13.60
N PHE A 84 14.88 3.96 -14.26
CA PHE A 84 16.02 4.69 -14.82
C PHE A 84 15.55 5.74 -15.83
N TYR A 85 14.67 5.37 -16.74
CA TYR A 85 14.11 6.29 -17.72
C TYR A 85 13.20 7.34 -17.05
N ALA A 86 12.37 6.96 -16.08
CA ALA A 86 11.49 7.86 -15.36
C ALA A 86 12.23 9.05 -14.71
N ALA A 87 13.49 8.84 -14.27
CA ALA A 87 14.32 9.90 -13.69
C ALA A 87 14.64 11.05 -14.67
N SER A 88 14.51 10.83 -15.98
CA SER A 88 14.71 11.86 -17.02
C SER A 88 13.40 12.46 -17.55
N VAL A 89 12.25 11.96 -17.11
CA VAL A 89 10.94 12.39 -17.59
C VAL A 89 10.48 13.66 -16.85
N THR A 90 10.13 14.69 -17.63
CA THR A 90 9.64 15.99 -17.11
C THR A 90 8.22 16.33 -17.55
N ASN A 91 7.63 15.52 -18.43
CA ASN A 91 6.26 15.71 -18.90
C ASN A 91 5.30 14.84 -18.09
N PRO A 92 4.16 15.37 -17.57
CA PRO A 92 3.24 14.62 -16.71
C PRO A 92 2.57 13.43 -17.41
N ASP A 93 2.18 13.57 -18.67
CA ASP A 93 1.54 12.47 -19.42
C ASP A 93 2.53 11.33 -19.65
N MET A 94 3.77 11.65 -20.01
CA MET A 94 4.82 10.65 -20.16
C MET A 94 5.14 10.00 -18.80
N MET A 95 5.21 10.77 -17.73
CA MET A 95 5.41 10.24 -16.37
C MET A 95 4.32 9.23 -16.00
N PHE A 96 3.06 9.52 -16.31
CA PHE A 96 1.95 8.57 -16.10
C PHE A 96 2.19 7.24 -16.83
N TRP A 97 2.51 7.29 -18.13
CA TRP A 97 2.72 6.06 -18.91
C TRP A 97 3.93 5.26 -18.44
N VAL A 98 5.03 5.94 -18.13
CA VAL A 98 6.24 5.30 -17.61
C VAL A 98 5.96 4.66 -16.24
N MET A 99 5.29 5.37 -15.33
CA MET A 99 4.94 4.83 -14.03
C MET A 99 3.86 3.76 -14.10
N LEU A 100 2.98 3.77 -15.12
CA LEU A 100 2.05 2.68 -15.38
C LEU A 100 2.81 1.40 -15.76
N VAL A 101 3.79 1.48 -16.66
CA VAL A 101 4.63 0.32 -17.02
C VAL A 101 5.41 -0.18 -15.81
N ASN A 102 5.99 0.73 -15.01
CA ASN A 102 6.62 0.35 -13.74
C ASN A 102 5.65 -0.36 -12.81
N ALA A 103 4.44 0.17 -12.61
CA ALA A 103 3.43 -0.44 -11.75
C ALA A 103 2.97 -1.79 -12.28
N MET A 104 2.79 -1.96 -13.59
CA MET A 104 2.43 -3.24 -14.21
C MET A 104 3.51 -4.31 -13.99
N ALA A 105 4.77 -3.93 -13.95
CA ALA A 105 5.87 -4.84 -13.61
C ALA A 105 5.98 -5.06 -12.09
N PHE A 106 5.83 -4.02 -11.27
CA PHE A 106 6.07 -4.08 -9.83
C PHE A 106 4.93 -4.72 -9.04
N MET A 107 3.65 -4.40 -9.32
CA MET A 107 2.52 -4.89 -8.51
C MET A 107 2.47 -6.42 -8.41
N PRO A 108 2.68 -7.19 -9.48
CA PRO A 108 2.72 -8.66 -9.39
C PRO A 108 3.85 -9.18 -8.51
N THR A 109 4.96 -8.46 -8.38
CA THR A 109 6.12 -8.94 -7.60
C THR A 109 5.81 -9.09 -6.11
N ILE A 110 4.79 -8.38 -5.59
CA ILE A 110 4.34 -8.51 -4.22
C ILE A 110 3.80 -9.92 -3.96
N ALA A 111 2.94 -10.43 -4.86
CA ALA A 111 2.42 -11.79 -4.77
C ALA A 111 3.49 -12.84 -5.12
N LEU A 112 4.31 -12.57 -6.13
CA LEU A 112 5.41 -13.47 -6.53
C LEU A 112 6.44 -13.62 -5.41
N SER A 113 6.80 -12.56 -4.68
CA SER A 113 7.74 -12.63 -3.55
C SER A 113 7.23 -13.54 -2.44
N ASN A 114 5.92 -13.50 -2.15
CA ASN A 114 5.28 -14.39 -1.19
C ASN A 114 5.31 -15.84 -1.69
N SER A 115 4.93 -16.08 -2.94
CA SER A 115 4.94 -17.40 -3.56
C SER A 115 6.35 -18.01 -3.58
N VAL A 116 7.35 -17.23 -3.97
CA VAL A 116 8.77 -17.62 -3.94
C VAL A 116 9.20 -17.98 -2.52
N SER A 117 8.83 -17.15 -1.54
CA SER A 117 9.18 -17.38 -0.14
C SER A 117 8.58 -18.68 0.38
N TYR A 118 7.28 -18.90 0.18
CA TYR A 118 6.61 -20.12 0.64
C TYR A 118 7.20 -21.37 -0.01
N SER A 119 7.44 -21.33 -1.32
CA SER A 119 8.02 -22.48 -2.04
C SER A 119 9.45 -22.78 -1.59
N CYS A 120 10.28 -21.78 -1.38
CA CYS A 120 11.65 -21.96 -0.89
C CYS A 120 11.70 -22.48 0.54
N LEU A 121 10.80 -22.02 1.42
CA LEU A 121 10.69 -22.51 2.79
C LEU A 121 10.27 -23.97 2.81
N ALA A 122 9.24 -24.34 2.03
CA ALA A 122 8.78 -25.72 1.92
C ALA A 122 9.88 -26.65 1.38
N GLN A 123 10.63 -26.24 0.35
CA GLN A 123 11.77 -27.01 -0.17
C GLN A 123 12.89 -27.19 0.86
N ALA A 124 13.05 -26.24 1.77
CA ALA A 124 14.04 -26.31 2.86
C ALA A 124 13.53 -27.11 4.09
N GLY A 125 12.32 -27.66 4.04
CA GLY A 125 11.72 -28.38 5.16
C GLY A 125 11.31 -27.47 6.33
N LEU A 126 11.14 -26.16 6.09
CA LEU A 126 10.69 -25.18 7.08
C LEU A 126 9.19 -24.95 6.93
N ASP A 127 8.49 -24.83 8.07
CA ASP A 127 7.07 -24.49 8.08
C ASP A 127 6.87 -23.03 7.65
N PRO A 128 6.18 -22.76 6.52
CA PRO A 128 5.96 -21.40 6.05
C PRO A 128 5.15 -20.53 7.03
N VAL A 129 4.25 -21.12 7.82
CA VAL A 129 3.40 -20.38 8.76
C VAL A 129 4.23 -19.70 9.84
N THR A 130 5.25 -20.38 10.35
CA THR A 130 6.12 -19.85 11.41
C THR A 130 7.34 -19.11 10.88
N ALA A 131 7.89 -19.53 9.72
CA ALA A 131 9.12 -18.97 9.17
C ALA A 131 8.93 -17.73 8.28
N PHE A 132 7.75 -17.54 7.68
CA PHE A 132 7.49 -16.41 6.79
C PHE A 132 7.31 -15.05 7.49
N PRO A 133 6.59 -14.94 8.65
CA PRO A 133 6.39 -13.65 9.29
C PRO A 133 7.69 -12.86 9.56
N PRO A 134 8.76 -13.47 10.11
CA PRO A 134 10.04 -12.76 10.27
C PRO A 134 10.66 -12.30 8.95
N ILE A 135 10.43 -13.01 7.84
CA ILE A 135 10.91 -12.60 6.51
C ILE A 135 10.14 -11.37 6.04
N ARG A 136 8.82 -11.36 6.23
CA ARG A 136 7.96 -10.24 5.84
C ARG A 136 8.27 -8.94 6.60
N VAL A 137 8.64 -9.03 7.89
CA VAL A 137 9.07 -7.88 8.71
C VAL A 137 10.29 -7.18 8.08
N PHE A 138 11.23 -7.93 7.51
CA PHE A 138 12.38 -7.34 6.81
C PHE A 138 11.96 -6.48 5.60
N GLY A 139 10.80 -6.73 5.02
CA GLY A 139 10.22 -5.83 4.00
C GLY A 139 9.89 -4.45 4.59
N THR A 140 9.20 -4.39 5.73
CA THR A 140 8.92 -3.11 6.40
C THR A 140 10.21 -2.39 6.79
N VAL A 141 11.22 -3.13 7.29
CA VAL A 141 12.54 -2.56 7.57
C VAL A 141 13.17 -1.98 6.31
N GLY A 142 13.12 -2.70 5.18
CA GLY A 142 13.63 -2.22 3.90
C GLY A 142 12.95 -0.93 3.42
N PHE A 143 11.64 -0.84 3.58
CA PHE A 143 10.86 0.35 3.25
C PHE A 143 11.29 1.56 4.10
N ILE A 144 11.39 1.38 5.42
CA ILE A 144 11.81 2.44 6.36
C ILE A 144 13.24 2.89 6.06
N VAL A 145 14.16 1.94 5.86
CA VAL A 145 15.56 2.26 5.55
C VAL A 145 15.67 3.05 4.23
N ALA A 146 14.87 2.72 3.23
CA ALA A 146 14.82 3.47 1.98
C ALA A 146 14.33 4.92 2.19
N MET A 147 13.23 5.09 2.95
CA MET A 147 12.72 6.42 3.31
C MET A 147 13.79 7.25 4.03
N TRP A 148 14.51 6.64 4.98
CA TRP A 148 15.57 7.32 5.71
C TRP A 148 16.77 7.65 4.82
N ALA A 149 17.17 6.73 3.96
CA ALA A 149 18.29 6.97 3.03
C ALA A 149 17.99 8.15 2.09
N VAL A 150 16.80 8.18 1.49
CA VAL A 150 16.38 9.26 0.58
C VAL A 150 16.28 10.59 1.35
N SER A 151 15.75 10.58 2.57
CA SER A 151 15.59 11.79 3.40
C SER A 151 16.94 12.33 3.91
N LEU A 152 17.79 11.48 4.50
CA LEU A 152 19.10 11.86 5.02
C LEU A 152 20.06 12.36 3.95
N LEU A 153 19.93 11.84 2.73
CA LEU A 153 20.71 12.31 1.57
C LEU A 153 20.07 13.52 0.89
N HIS A 154 18.96 14.05 1.41
CA HIS A 154 18.20 15.18 0.84
C HIS A 154 17.79 14.97 -0.63
N LEU A 155 17.40 13.74 -0.99
CA LEU A 155 17.03 13.36 -2.36
C LEU A 155 15.53 13.38 -2.64
N GLU A 156 14.70 13.76 -1.68
CA GLU A 156 13.24 13.73 -1.79
C GLU A 156 12.69 14.62 -2.92
N LEU A 157 13.38 15.71 -3.23
CA LEU A 157 13.06 16.62 -4.33
C LEU A 157 13.90 16.38 -5.60
N SER A 158 14.66 15.28 -5.64
CA SER A 158 15.56 14.95 -6.74
C SER A 158 15.11 13.70 -7.49
N SER A 159 15.37 13.65 -8.81
CA SER A 159 15.21 12.42 -9.60
C SER A 159 16.13 11.28 -9.15
N LEU A 160 17.17 11.56 -8.34
CA LEU A 160 18.10 10.54 -7.83
C LEU A 160 17.40 9.46 -7.00
N GLN A 161 16.26 9.76 -6.36
CA GLN A 161 15.43 8.76 -5.70
C GLN A 161 15.00 7.63 -6.65
N LEU A 162 14.72 7.96 -7.92
CA LEU A 162 14.33 6.98 -8.95
C LEU A 162 15.54 6.16 -9.43
N TYR A 163 16.73 6.77 -9.51
CA TYR A 163 17.97 6.03 -9.80
C TYR A 163 18.34 5.06 -8.67
N ILE A 164 18.14 5.42 -7.41
CA ILE A 164 18.32 4.51 -6.27
C ILE A 164 17.36 3.31 -6.40
N ALA A 165 16.08 3.58 -6.67
CA ALA A 165 15.09 2.53 -6.87
C ALA A 165 15.42 1.63 -8.08
N SER A 166 15.90 2.22 -9.18
CA SER A 166 16.36 1.51 -10.37
C SER A 166 17.53 0.58 -10.06
N GLY A 167 18.57 1.10 -9.40
CA GLY A 167 19.75 0.33 -8.99
C GLY A 167 19.38 -0.83 -8.05
N ALA A 168 18.51 -0.57 -7.07
CA ALA A 168 18.01 -1.60 -6.17
C ALA A 168 17.16 -2.66 -6.91
N SER A 169 16.36 -2.26 -7.92
CA SER A 169 15.61 -3.19 -8.77
C SER A 169 16.55 -4.08 -9.61
N LEU A 170 17.60 -3.50 -10.16
CA LEU A 170 18.60 -4.27 -10.89
C LEU A 170 19.34 -5.26 -9.98
N LEU A 171 19.72 -4.81 -8.79
CA LEU A 171 20.34 -5.67 -7.78
C LEU A 171 19.40 -6.81 -7.39
N LEU A 172 18.12 -6.54 -7.15
CA LEU A 172 17.15 -7.57 -6.80
C LEU A 172 16.89 -8.53 -7.95
N SER A 173 16.84 -8.04 -9.19
CA SER A 173 16.75 -8.89 -10.37
C SER A 173 17.92 -9.87 -10.47
N ALA A 174 19.16 -9.38 -10.31
CA ALA A 174 20.35 -10.24 -10.28
C ALA A 174 20.34 -11.20 -9.08
N TYR A 175 19.91 -10.73 -7.91
CA TYR A 175 19.79 -11.55 -6.70
C TYR A 175 18.77 -12.68 -6.86
N ALA A 176 17.66 -12.44 -7.56
CA ALA A 176 16.63 -13.45 -7.80
C ALA A 176 17.18 -14.67 -8.59
N LEU A 177 18.22 -14.50 -9.42
CA LEU A 177 18.90 -15.61 -10.09
C LEU A 177 19.58 -16.58 -9.12
N THR A 178 19.90 -16.12 -7.92
CA THR A 178 20.54 -16.94 -6.89
C THR A 178 19.55 -17.77 -6.09
N LEU A 179 18.24 -17.48 -6.15
CA LEU A 179 17.22 -18.20 -5.40
C LEU A 179 17.03 -19.65 -5.90
N PRO A 180 16.54 -20.56 -5.06
CA PRO A 180 16.23 -21.92 -5.48
C PRO A 180 15.25 -21.93 -6.65
N LYS A 181 15.44 -22.90 -7.55
CA LYS A 181 14.52 -23.09 -8.68
C LYS A 181 13.20 -23.64 -8.16
N ILE A 182 12.11 -22.96 -8.47
CA ILE A 182 10.76 -23.34 -8.09
C ILE A 182 10.14 -24.16 -9.23
N PRO A 183 9.70 -25.40 -8.99
CA PRO A 183 9.03 -26.18 -10.04
C PRO A 183 7.74 -25.44 -10.46
N VAL A 184 7.45 -25.44 -11.75
CA VAL A 184 6.15 -24.96 -12.27
C VAL A 184 5.09 -25.93 -11.70
N ALA A 185 4.01 -25.37 -11.14
CA ALA A 185 2.95 -26.19 -10.58
C ALA A 185 2.41 -27.17 -11.63
N GLU A 186 2.29 -28.44 -11.27
CA GLU A 186 1.63 -29.40 -12.13
C GLU A 186 0.21 -28.95 -12.45
N LYS A 187 -0.19 -29.12 -13.71
CA LYS A 187 -1.50 -28.70 -14.23
C LYS A 187 -2.62 -29.29 -13.37
N LYS A 188 -3.08 -28.54 -12.37
CA LYS A 188 -4.37 -28.84 -11.74
C LYS A 188 -5.47 -28.61 -12.77
N ALA A 189 -6.39 -29.59 -12.87
CA ALA A 189 -7.47 -29.66 -13.84
C ALA A 189 -8.22 -28.31 -13.99
N THR A 190 -8.42 -27.95 -15.25
CA THR A 190 -9.47 -27.08 -15.81
C THR A 190 -10.24 -26.14 -14.87
N THR A 191 -9.56 -25.18 -14.25
CA THR A 191 -10.24 -23.98 -13.77
C THR A 191 -10.49 -23.04 -14.94
N SER A 192 -11.71 -22.52 -15.07
CA SER A 192 -12.07 -21.57 -16.13
C SER A 192 -11.14 -20.35 -16.10
N LEU A 193 -10.98 -19.66 -17.24
CA LEU A 193 -10.22 -18.41 -17.29
C LEU A 193 -10.82 -17.37 -16.33
N ALA A 194 -12.14 -17.33 -16.19
CA ALA A 194 -12.85 -16.47 -15.26
C ALA A 194 -12.46 -16.73 -13.81
N SER A 195 -12.37 -18.01 -13.42
CA SER A 195 -11.92 -18.41 -12.07
C SER A 195 -10.47 -18.03 -11.81
N LYS A 196 -9.60 -18.19 -12.81
CA LYS A 196 -8.17 -17.78 -12.70
C LYS A 196 -7.99 -16.27 -12.57
N LEU A 197 -8.89 -15.49 -13.15
CA LEU A 197 -8.92 -14.03 -13.01
C LEU A 197 -9.67 -13.57 -11.76
N GLY A 198 -10.19 -14.49 -10.93
CA GLY A 198 -10.93 -14.16 -9.72
C GLY A 198 -12.33 -13.59 -9.98
N LEU A 199 -12.84 -13.70 -11.22
CA LEU A 199 -14.12 -13.13 -11.61
C LEU A 199 -15.32 -13.84 -10.96
N ASP A 200 -15.14 -15.07 -10.46
CA ASP A 200 -16.17 -15.81 -9.73
C ASP A 200 -16.63 -15.07 -8.47
N ALA A 201 -15.76 -14.27 -7.87
CA ALA A 201 -16.10 -13.47 -6.69
C ALA A 201 -17.11 -12.34 -6.98
N PHE A 202 -17.29 -11.92 -8.23
CA PHE A 202 -18.29 -10.90 -8.56
C PHE A 202 -19.74 -11.33 -8.27
N VAL A 203 -20.00 -12.62 -8.13
CA VAL A 203 -21.30 -13.13 -7.67
C VAL A 203 -21.64 -12.59 -6.27
N LEU A 204 -20.66 -12.25 -5.45
CA LEU A 204 -20.84 -11.72 -4.10
C LEU A 204 -21.52 -10.34 -4.08
N PHE A 205 -21.48 -9.57 -5.17
CA PHE A 205 -22.22 -8.31 -5.28
C PHE A 205 -23.76 -8.52 -5.30
N LYS A 206 -24.24 -9.73 -5.56
CA LYS A 206 -25.66 -10.07 -5.42
C LYS A 206 -26.11 -10.10 -3.95
N ASN A 207 -25.19 -10.29 -3.02
CA ASN A 207 -25.48 -10.19 -1.59
C ASN A 207 -25.30 -8.73 -1.14
N PRO A 208 -26.38 -8.06 -0.68
CA PRO A 208 -26.30 -6.63 -0.30
C PRO A 208 -25.26 -6.33 0.77
N ARG A 209 -25.05 -7.24 1.74
CA ARG A 209 -24.04 -7.07 2.79
C ARG A 209 -22.62 -7.07 2.22
N MET A 210 -22.33 -8.01 1.32
CA MET A 210 -21.02 -8.09 0.65
C MET A 210 -20.82 -6.92 -0.30
N ALA A 211 -21.84 -6.50 -1.04
CA ALA A 211 -21.77 -5.35 -1.93
C ALA A 211 -21.46 -4.05 -1.14
N ILE A 212 -22.13 -3.83 -0.02
CA ILE A 212 -21.85 -2.69 0.88
C ILE A 212 -20.42 -2.77 1.42
N PHE A 213 -19.98 -3.94 1.88
CA PHE A 213 -18.62 -4.14 2.36
C PHE A 213 -17.56 -3.79 1.29
N PHE A 214 -17.70 -4.30 0.07
CA PHE A 214 -16.78 -4.00 -1.03
C PHE A 214 -16.79 -2.52 -1.43
N LEU A 215 -17.95 -1.87 -1.37
CA LEU A 215 -18.04 -0.43 -1.60
C LEU A 215 -17.25 0.37 -0.56
N PHE A 216 -17.40 0.04 0.72
CA PHE A 216 -16.60 0.68 1.78
C PHE A 216 -15.11 0.36 1.67
N ALA A 217 -14.76 -0.88 1.27
CA ALA A 217 -13.38 -1.25 1.01
C ALA A 217 -12.75 -0.37 -0.09
N MET A 218 -13.47 -0.13 -1.18
CA MET A 218 -13.05 0.79 -2.24
C MET A 218 -12.89 2.23 -1.72
N MET A 219 -13.87 2.74 -0.99
CA MET A 219 -13.85 4.11 -0.47
C MET A 219 -12.70 4.32 0.54
N LEU A 220 -12.38 3.34 1.37
CA LEU A 220 -11.24 3.40 2.29
C LEU A 220 -9.90 3.20 1.58
N GLY A 221 -9.87 2.43 0.49
CA GLY A 221 -8.71 2.38 -0.38
C GLY A 221 -8.36 3.75 -0.96
N ALA A 222 -9.39 4.57 -1.28
CA ALA A 222 -9.19 5.96 -1.69
C ALA A 222 -8.57 6.81 -0.57
N VAL A 223 -9.06 6.68 0.66
CA VAL A 223 -8.50 7.39 1.83
C VAL A 223 -7.01 7.13 2.02
N LEU A 224 -6.58 5.88 1.87
CA LEU A 224 -5.17 5.50 1.99
C LEU A 224 -4.27 6.26 1.00
N GLN A 225 -4.72 6.45 -0.24
CA GLN A 225 -3.89 7.10 -1.27
C GLN A 225 -3.64 8.57 -0.99
N ILE A 226 -4.56 9.26 -0.32
CA ILE A 226 -4.43 10.68 0.00
C ILE A 226 -3.11 10.97 0.73
N THR A 227 -2.80 10.20 1.78
CA THR A 227 -1.54 10.40 2.52
C THR A 227 -0.31 9.88 1.79
N ASN A 228 -0.43 8.81 1.00
CA ASN A 228 0.68 8.29 0.21
C ASN A 228 1.12 9.27 -0.88
N VAL A 229 0.19 10.05 -1.42
CA VAL A 229 0.43 11.00 -2.51
C VAL A 229 0.85 12.37 -1.95
N PHE A 230 0.13 12.89 -0.95
CA PHE A 230 0.22 14.27 -0.51
C PHE A 230 0.82 14.47 0.90
N GLY A 231 1.08 13.39 1.65
CA GLY A 231 1.67 13.52 2.99
C GLY A 231 3.07 14.15 2.99
N ASN A 232 3.94 13.72 2.09
CA ASN A 232 5.28 14.27 1.98
C ASN A 232 5.30 15.70 1.36
N PRO A 233 4.56 15.99 0.25
CA PRO A 233 4.40 17.36 -0.25
C PRO A 233 3.88 18.35 0.80
N PHE A 234 2.92 17.94 1.62
CA PHE A 234 2.40 18.76 2.71
C PHE A 234 3.50 19.18 3.69
N LEU A 235 4.34 18.25 4.10
CA LEU A 235 5.42 18.56 5.05
C LEU A 235 6.51 19.44 4.44
N HIS A 236 6.81 19.28 3.15
CA HIS A 236 7.73 20.17 2.44
C HIS A 236 7.20 21.58 2.27
N ASP A 237 5.90 21.77 2.12
CA ASP A 237 5.30 23.10 1.92
C ASP A 237 5.43 24.03 3.14
N PHE A 238 5.72 23.49 4.34
CA PHE A 238 6.10 24.31 5.50
C PHE A 238 7.37 25.13 5.29
N ALA A 239 8.23 24.77 4.33
CA ALA A 239 9.41 25.55 3.95
C ALA A 239 9.05 26.97 3.43
N ARG A 240 7.80 27.18 3.01
CA ARG A 240 7.32 28.51 2.58
C ARG A 240 7.27 29.53 3.73
N ASN A 241 7.14 29.06 4.96
CA ASN A 241 7.27 29.91 6.14
C ASN A 241 8.75 29.91 6.60
N PRO A 242 9.43 31.08 6.57
CA PRO A 242 10.83 31.19 6.99
C PRO A 242 11.11 30.65 8.41
N GLU A 243 10.13 30.75 9.31
CA GLU A 243 10.25 30.23 10.68
C GLU A 243 10.41 28.71 10.72
N PHE A 244 9.81 28.01 9.76
CA PHE A 244 9.78 26.56 9.71
C PHE A 244 10.76 25.94 8.71
N ALA A 245 11.37 26.74 7.83
CA ALA A 245 12.22 26.27 6.74
C ALA A 245 13.37 25.37 7.21
N ASP A 246 13.92 25.66 8.40
CA ASP A 246 15.01 24.88 9.00
C ASP A 246 14.56 23.80 9.98
N SER A 247 13.24 23.59 10.14
CA SER A 247 12.68 22.60 11.05
C SER A 247 13.01 21.16 10.63
N PHE A 248 13.00 20.24 11.61
CA PHE A 248 13.15 18.80 11.37
C PHE A 248 12.07 18.28 10.39
N VAL A 249 10.85 18.80 10.47
CA VAL A 249 9.71 18.41 9.63
C VAL A 249 9.99 18.65 8.15
N VAL A 250 10.60 19.80 7.83
CA VAL A 250 10.94 20.19 6.46
C VAL A 250 12.20 19.49 5.96
N LYS A 251 13.21 19.38 6.84
CA LYS A 251 14.50 18.75 6.46
C LYS A 251 14.40 17.24 6.27
N TYR A 252 13.54 16.58 7.04
CA TYR A 252 13.46 15.11 7.09
C TYR A 252 12.00 14.59 7.09
N PRO A 253 11.16 14.99 6.13
CA PRO A 253 9.74 14.65 6.15
C PRO A 253 9.50 13.15 6.05
N SER A 254 10.30 12.41 5.27
CA SER A 254 10.14 10.95 5.17
C SER A 254 10.56 10.21 6.45
N ILE A 255 11.50 10.76 7.24
CA ILE A 255 11.82 10.19 8.55
C ILE A 255 10.60 10.34 9.46
N LEU A 256 9.96 11.51 9.48
CA LEU A 256 8.73 11.72 10.24
C LEU A 256 7.61 10.78 9.76
N LEU A 257 7.37 10.69 8.46
CA LEU A 257 6.35 9.80 7.88
C LEU A 257 6.62 8.33 8.20
N SER A 258 7.88 7.91 8.37
CA SER A 258 8.23 6.52 8.70
C SER A 258 7.71 6.07 10.07
N VAL A 259 7.40 7.01 10.99
CA VAL A 259 6.74 6.73 12.26
C VAL A 259 5.39 6.01 12.02
N SER A 260 4.71 6.33 10.90
CA SER A 260 3.49 5.62 10.51
C SER A 260 3.72 4.13 10.27
N GLN A 261 4.83 3.77 9.62
CA GLN A 261 5.19 2.37 9.35
C GLN A 261 5.59 1.62 10.63
N MET A 262 6.24 2.32 11.56
CA MET A 262 6.57 1.74 12.87
C MET A 262 5.30 1.53 13.71
N ALA A 263 4.38 2.48 13.70
CA ALA A 263 3.09 2.38 14.38
C ALA A 263 2.25 1.22 13.82
N GLU A 264 2.23 1.02 12.49
CA GLU A 264 1.58 -0.11 11.82
C GLU A 264 2.02 -1.44 12.44
N VAL A 265 3.34 -1.68 12.57
CA VAL A 265 3.85 -2.91 13.18
C VAL A 265 3.35 -3.08 14.62
N GLY A 266 3.30 -2.01 15.40
CA GLY A 266 2.78 -2.04 16.77
C GLY A 266 1.28 -2.38 16.82
N PHE A 267 0.47 -1.73 15.98
CA PHE A 267 -0.99 -1.92 15.99
C PHE A 267 -1.42 -3.30 15.49
N ILE A 268 -0.73 -3.89 14.51
CA ILE A 268 -0.99 -5.27 14.04
C ILE A 268 -1.02 -6.25 15.22
N LEU A 269 -0.11 -6.11 16.18
CA LEU A 269 -0.06 -6.99 17.36
C LEU A 269 -1.28 -6.84 18.29
N THR A 270 -1.96 -5.71 18.25
CA THR A 270 -3.13 -5.44 19.10
C THR A 270 -4.45 -5.91 18.49
N ILE A 271 -4.50 -6.15 17.16
CA ILE A 271 -5.72 -6.49 16.42
C ILE A 271 -6.46 -7.71 17.02
N PRO A 272 -5.80 -8.82 17.38
CA PRO A 272 -6.50 -9.96 17.97
C PRO A 272 -7.27 -9.61 19.27
N PHE A 273 -6.70 -8.71 20.08
CA PHE A 273 -7.39 -8.20 21.29
C PHE A 273 -8.64 -7.41 20.91
N PHE A 274 -8.51 -6.46 19.97
CA PHE A 274 -9.64 -5.62 19.56
C PHE A 274 -10.74 -6.43 18.86
N LEU A 275 -10.40 -7.38 18.00
CA LEU A 275 -11.38 -8.25 17.34
C LEU A 275 -12.15 -9.11 18.34
N LYS A 276 -11.48 -9.69 19.32
CA LYS A 276 -12.13 -10.50 20.36
C LYS A 276 -13.03 -9.65 21.27
N ARG A 277 -12.60 -8.43 21.59
CA ARG A 277 -13.32 -7.57 22.54
C ARG A 277 -14.49 -6.82 21.92
N PHE A 278 -14.34 -6.30 20.70
CA PHE A 278 -15.27 -5.37 20.09
C PHE A 278 -15.94 -5.90 18.82
N GLY A 279 -15.39 -6.94 18.21
CA GLY A 279 -15.89 -7.54 16.98
C GLY A 279 -15.53 -6.79 15.71
N ILE A 280 -15.71 -7.46 14.58
CA ILE A 280 -15.26 -7.02 13.25
C ILE A 280 -15.82 -5.63 12.88
N LYS A 281 -17.13 -5.42 13.01
CA LYS A 281 -17.77 -4.13 12.65
C LYS A 281 -17.18 -2.96 13.43
N THR A 282 -17.03 -3.11 14.75
CA THR A 282 -16.52 -2.04 15.60
C THR A 282 -15.06 -1.73 15.31
N VAL A 283 -14.24 -2.75 15.03
CA VAL A 283 -12.83 -2.56 14.67
C VAL A 283 -12.69 -1.86 13.31
N MET A 284 -13.52 -2.20 12.32
CA MET A 284 -13.58 -1.46 11.06
C MET A 284 -14.01 0.00 11.27
N LEU A 285 -14.98 0.25 12.15
CA LEU A 285 -15.42 1.61 12.47
C LEU A 285 -14.30 2.41 13.18
N MET A 286 -13.56 1.77 14.10
CA MET A 286 -12.39 2.39 14.73
C MET A 286 -11.34 2.82 13.69
N SER A 287 -11.12 2.04 12.64
CA SER A 287 -10.25 2.43 11.52
C SER A 287 -10.74 3.72 10.84
N MET A 288 -12.03 3.83 10.56
CA MET A 288 -12.60 5.02 9.89
C MET A 288 -12.49 6.27 10.77
N VAL A 289 -12.74 6.14 12.07
CA VAL A 289 -12.53 7.22 13.04
C VAL A 289 -11.04 7.59 13.13
N ALA A 290 -10.15 6.60 13.10
CA ALA A 290 -8.71 6.83 13.09
C ALA A 290 -8.26 7.62 11.84
N TRP A 291 -8.83 7.34 10.66
CA TRP A 291 -8.59 8.15 9.46
C TRP A 291 -9.07 9.61 9.62
N THR A 292 -10.24 9.80 10.22
CA THR A 292 -10.76 11.13 10.53
C THR A 292 -9.80 11.90 11.46
N LEU A 293 -9.33 11.26 12.52
CA LEU A 293 -8.36 11.84 13.46
C LEU A 293 -7.02 12.13 12.76
N ARG A 294 -6.52 11.21 11.92
CA ARG A 294 -5.27 11.40 11.18
C ARG A 294 -5.30 12.68 10.35
N PHE A 295 -6.34 12.86 9.55
CA PHE A 295 -6.47 14.06 8.72
C PHE A 295 -6.76 15.32 9.55
N GLY A 296 -7.54 15.21 10.63
CA GLY A 296 -7.74 16.30 11.58
C GLY A 296 -6.43 16.76 12.23
N PHE A 297 -5.57 15.84 12.63
CA PHE A 297 -4.25 16.16 13.16
C PHE A 297 -3.33 16.79 12.11
N PHE A 298 -3.41 16.38 10.85
CA PHE A 298 -2.69 17.04 9.77
C PHE A 298 -3.20 18.46 9.51
N ALA A 299 -4.51 18.71 9.60
CA ALA A 299 -5.11 20.01 9.38
C ALA A 299 -4.62 21.09 10.37
N TYR A 300 -4.30 20.68 11.59
CA TYR A 300 -3.85 21.58 12.66
C TYR A 300 -2.39 21.35 13.08
N GLY A 301 -1.71 20.38 12.47
CA GLY A 301 -0.30 20.08 12.73
C GLY A 301 0.61 20.99 11.92
N ASP A 302 1.66 21.48 12.56
CA ASP A 302 2.72 22.30 11.97
C ASP A 302 4.07 22.03 12.68
N PRO A 303 5.20 22.61 12.24
CA PRO A 303 6.49 22.42 12.88
C PRO A 303 6.67 23.10 14.24
N SER A 304 5.69 23.86 14.76
CA SER A 304 5.72 24.41 16.13
C SER A 304 5.69 23.29 17.16
N THR A 305 6.03 23.59 18.42
CA THR A 305 6.07 22.57 19.49
C THR A 305 4.73 21.83 19.65
N THR A 306 3.61 22.56 19.63
CA THR A 306 2.28 21.95 19.77
C THR A 306 1.84 21.25 18.48
N GLY A 307 2.08 21.88 17.32
CA GLY A 307 1.75 21.33 16.01
C GLY A 307 2.53 20.06 15.70
N PHE A 308 3.79 19.98 16.11
CA PHE A 308 4.62 18.78 15.96
C PHE A 308 4.06 17.56 16.69
N ILE A 309 3.47 17.77 17.88
CA ILE A 309 2.77 16.69 18.61
C ILE A 309 1.58 16.19 17.79
N LEU A 310 0.81 17.09 17.15
CA LEU A 310 -0.31 16.70 16.28
C LEU A 310 0.19 15.92 15.05
N LEU A 311 1.29 16.35 14.43
CA LEU A 311 1.92 15.59 13.34
C LEU A 311 2.31 14.18 13.79
N LEU A 312 2.95 14.03 14.95
CA LEU A 312 3.31 12.72 15.51
C LEU A 312 2.08 11.86 15.81
N LEU A 313 1.03 12.45 16.40
CA LEU A 313 -0.22 11.73 16.66
C LEU A 313 -0.87 11.26 15.35
N SER A 314 -0.83 12.08 14.29
CA SER A 314 -1.28 11.68 12.97
C SER A 314 -0.52 10.45 12.45
N MET A 315 0.81 10.41 12.64
CA MET A 315 1.62 9.25 12.22
C MET A 315 1.29 7.99 13.04
N ILE A 316 1.14 8.13 14.35
CA ILE A 316 0.85 6.98 15.25
C ILE A 316 -0.55 6.39 14.94
N VAL A 317 -1.56 7.23 14.78
CA VAL A 317 -2.94 6.79 14.50
C VAL A 317 -3.04 6.04 13.16
N TYR A 318 -2.11 6.24 12.24
CA TYR A 318 -2.09 5.54 10.95
C TYR A 318 -2.11 4.00 11.08
N GLY A 319 -1.38 3.44 12.03
CA GLY A 319 -1.37 1.99 12.24
C GLY A 319 -2.78 1.45 12.55
N CYS A 320 -3.54 2.14 13.41
CA CYS A 320 -4.95 1.82 13.65
C CYS A 320 -5.80 2.05 12.41
N ALA A 321 -5.59 3.17 11.71
CA ALA A 321 -6.40 3.57 10.56
C ALA A 321 -6.28 2.56 9.40
N PHE A 322 -5.09 2.07 9.11
CA PHE A 322 -4.83 1.18 7.99
C PHE A 322 -5.15 -0.28 8.31
N ASP A 323 -4.55 -0.83 9.37
CA ASP A 323 -4.59 -2.27 9.62
C ASP A 323 -5.92 -2.75 10.18
N PHE A 324 -6.60 -1.94 10.99
CA PHE A 324 -7.85 -2.35 11.59
C PHE A 324 -8.92 -2.65 10.53
N PHE A 325 -8.96 -1.89 9.45
CA PHE A 325 -9.89 -2.20 8.35
C PHE A 325 -9.41 -3.37 7.49
N ASN A 326 -8.14 -3.37 7.09
CA ASN A 326 -7.64 -4.38 6.16
C ASN A 326 -7.67 -5.79 6.76
N ILE A 327 -7.23 -5.95 8.01
CA ILE A 327 -7.22 -7.26 8.67
C ILE A 327 -8.65 -7.68 9.05
N SER A 328 -9.46 -6.77 9.62
CA SER A 328 -10.86 -7.08 9.92
C SER A 328 -11.67 -7.41 8.67
N GLY A 329 -11.39 -6.73 7.55
CA GLY A 329 -12.02 -7.00 6.26
C GLY A 329 -11.65 -8.37 5.71
N SER A 330 -10.37 -8.73 5.80
CA SER A 330 -9.92 -10.07 5.43
C SER A 330 -10.58 -11.15 6.29
N VAL A 331 -10.65 -10.95 7.61
CA VAL A 331 -11.34 -11.87 8.54
C VAL A 331 -12.84 -11.95 8.23
N PHE A 332 -13.49 -10.83 7.90
CA PHE A 332 -14.90 -10.80 7.50
C PHE A 332 -15.14 -11.64 6.23
N VAL A 333 -14.33 -11.45 5.19
CA VAL A 333 -14.41 -12.26 3.96
C VAL A 333 -14.19 -13.74 4.26
N GLU A 334 -13.22 -14.07 5.12
CA GLU A 334 -12.92 -15.45 5.53
C GLU A 334 -14.12 -16.13 6.21
N GLN A 335 -14.91 -15.37 6.98
CA GLN A 335 -16.05 -15.91 7.72
C GLN A 335 -17.34 -15.98 6.92
N GLU A 336 -17.58 -15.03 6.02
CA GLU A 336 -18.86 -14.88 5.30
C GLU A 336 -18.87 -15.61 3.95
N VAL A 337 -17.71 -16.00 3.40
CA VAL A 337 -17.62 -16.55 2.05
C VAL A 337 -17.30 -18.03 2.08
N ASP A 338 -17.99 -18.80 1.21
CA ASP A 338 -17.75 -20.23 1.03
C ASP A 338 -16.30 -20.53 0.63
N SER A 339 -15.77 -21.65 1.13
CA SER A 339 -14.40 -22.05 0.87
C SER A 339 -14.03 -22.18 -0.61
N SER A 340 -15.02 -22.50 -1.48
CA SER A 340 -14.85 -22.68 -2.92
C SER A 340 -14.45 -21.42 -3.68
N ILE A 341 -14.90 -20.21 -3.22
CA ILE A 341 -14.62 -18.92 -3.86
C ILE A 341 -13.89 -17.95 -2.94
N ARG A 342 -13.45 -18.40 -1.77
CA ARG A 342 -12.85 -17.56 -0.73
C ARG A 342 -11.56 -16.86 -1.20
N ALA A 343 -10.67 -17.57 -1.89
CA ALA A 343 -9.45 -16.97 -2.43
C ALA A 343 -9.76 -15.87 -3.45
N SER A 344 -10.76 -16.07 -4.33
CA SER A 344 -11.23 -15.07 -5.28
C SER A 344 -11.87 -13.87 -4.57
N ALA A 345 -12.59 -14.10 -3.48
CA ALA A 345 -13.19 -13.03 -2.66
C ALA A 345 -12.15 -12.18 -1.95
N GLN A 346 -11.08 -12.78 -1.41
CA GLN A 346 -9.93 -12.06 -0.86
C GLN A 346 -9.23 -11.23 -1.95
N GLY A 347 -9.05 -11.81 -3.14
CA GLY A 347 -8.53 -11.09 -4.30
C GLY A 347 -9.39 -9.89 -4.68
N LEU A 348 -10.73 -10.06 -4.70
CA LEU A 348 -11.67 -8.98 -4.96
C LEU A 348 -11.59 -7.87 -3.89
N PHE A 349 -11.49 -8.24 -2.61
CA PHE A 349 -11.28 -7.29 -1.52
C PHE A 349 -10.02 -6.44 -1.75
N MET A 350 -8.88 -7.09 -2.04
CA MET A 350 -7.64 -6.38 -2.35
C MET A 350 -7.74 -5.51 -3.60
N THR A 351 -8.47 -5.97 -4.61
CA THR A 351 -8.74 -5.18 -5.84
C THR A 351 -9.59 -3.95 -5.52
N MET A 352 -10.59 -4.05 -4.65
CA MET A 352 -11.39 -2.90 -4.24
C MET A 352 -10.56 -1.87 -3.46
N VAL A 353 -9.71 -2.31 -2.52
CA VAL A 353 -8.85 -1.40 -1.72
C VAL A 353 -7.70 -0.84 -2.56
N ASN A 354 -6.83 -1.70 -3.07
CA ASN A 354 -5.55 -1.30 -3.68
C ASN A 354 -5.62 -1.07 -5.19
N GLY A 355 -6.72 -1.50 -5.82
CA GLY A 355 -6.98 -1.30 -7.24
C GLY A 355 -7.91 -0.11 -7.45
N VAL A 356 -9.23 -0.36 -7.42
CA VAL A 356 -10.26 0.65 -7.75
C VAL A 356 -10.19 1.84 -6.78
N GLY A 357 -10.09 1.59 -5.47
CA GLY A 357 -9.99 2.62 -4.45
C GLY A 357 -8.74 3.47 -4.63
N ALA A 358 -7.59 2.84 -4.88
CA ALA A 358 -6.34 3.54 -5.13
C ALA A 358 -6.37 4.35 -6.43
N TRP A 359 -6.95 3.81 -7.50
CA TRP A 359 -7.09 4.50 -8.78
C TRP A 359 -7.96 5.77 -8.63
N VAL A 360 -9.19 5.61 -8.18
CA VAL A 360 -10.14 6.71 -8.03
C VAL A 360 -9.66 7.71 -6.96
N GLY A 361 -9.17 7.22 -5.83
CA GLY A 361 -8.70 8.06 -4.72
C GLY A 361 -7.51 8.93 -5.08
N SER A 362 -6.55 8.41 -5.86
CA SER A 362 -5.41 9.21 -6.31
C SER A 362 -5.84 10.36 -7.23
N ILE A 363 -6.75 10.09 -8.18
CA ILE A 363 -7.27 11.12 -9.09
C ILE A 363 -8.06 12.19 -8.33
N LEU A 364 -9.04 11.76 -7.52
CA LEU A 364 -9.90 12.70 -6.79
C LEU A 364 -9.12 13.53 -5.76
N SER A 365 -8.14 12.93 -5.08
CA SER A 365 -7.29 13.67 -4.13
C SER A 365 -6.45 14.74 -4.84
N GLY A 366 -5.91 14.43 -6.03
CA GLY A 366 -5.18 15.40 -6.84
C GLY A 366 -6.06 16.58 -7.29
N MET A 367 -7.26 16.28 -7.78
CA MET A 367 -8.24 17.32 -8.15
C MET A 367 -8.65 18.19 -6.95
N ALA A 368 -8.84 17.58 -5.77
CA ALA A 368 -9.19 18.31 -4.55
C ALA A 368 -8.04 19.24 -4.12
N VAL A 369 -6.79 18.80 -4.20
CA VAL A 369 -5.62 19.63 -3.88
C VAL A 369 -5.56 20.83 -4.82
N ASP A 370 -5.77 20.64 -6.12
CA ASP A 370 -5.77 21.77 -7.08
C ASP A 370 -6.94 22.74 -6.83
N TYR A 371 -8.12 22.20 -6.51
CA TYR A 371 -9.31 23.04 -6.24
C TYR A 371 -9.12 23.99 -5.04
N PHE A 372 -8.43 23.55 -4.01
CA PHE A 372 -8.10 24.35 -2.82
C PHE A 372 -6.70 24.97 -2.91
N SER A 373 -6.17 25.18 -4.11
CA SER A 373 -4.91 25.88 -4.37
C SER A 373 -5.18 27.18 -5.11
N VAL A 374 -4.58 28.29 -4.64
CA VAL A 374 -4.66 29.60 -5.28
C VAL A 374 -3.25 30.06 -5.58
N ASP A 375 -2.97 30.42 -6.82
CA ASP A 375 -1.64 30.88 -7.27
C ASP A 375 -0.48 29.94 -6.87
N GLY A 376 -0.73 28.64 -6.91
CA GLY A 376 0.25 27.62 -6.54
C GLY A 376 0.47 27.45 -5.02
N VAL A 377 -0.29 28.17 -4.20
CA VAL A 377 -0.31 27.99 -2.73
C VAL A 377 -1.47 27.10 -2.35
N LYS A 378 -1.16 25.99 -1.70
CA LYS A 378 -2.16 25.02 -1.27
C LYS A 378 -2.69 25.37 0.12
N ASP A 379 -4.00 25.45 0.27
CA ASP A 379 -4.66 25.56 1.58
C ASP A 379 -4.71 24.16 2.23
N TRP A 380 -3.59 23.73 2.79
CA TRP A 380 -3.48 22.41 3.40
C TRP A 380 -4.45 22.18 4.55
N GLN A 381 -4.79 23.22 5.32
CA GLN A 381 -5.74 23.09 6.41
C GLN A 381 -7.11 22.69 5.87
N THR A 382 -7.64 23.42 4.89
CA THR A 382 -8.92 23.11 4.26
C THR A 382 -8.87 21.75 3.55
N ILE A 383 -7.79 21.45 2.83
CA ILE A 383 -7.60 20.15 2.14
C ILE A 383 -7.72 19.00 3.12
N TRP A 384 -6.99 19.04 4.25
CA TRP A 384 -7.03 17.95 5.24
C TRP A 384 -8.38 17.88 5.97
N LEU A 385 -9.04 19.01 6.22
CA LEU A 385 -10.40 19.02 6.80
C LEU A 385 -11.44 18.41 5.86
N VAL A 386 -11.34 18.64 4.56
CA VAL A 386 -12.21 17.98 3.57
C VAL A 386 -12.01 16.46 3.59
N PHE A 387 -10.76 15.99 3.67
CA PHE A 387 -10.48 14.57 3.76
C PHE A 387 -10.90 13.98 5.10
N ALA A 388 -10.77 14.71 6.21
CA ALA A 388 -11.30 14.32 7.51
C ALA A 388 -12.83 14.20 7.47
N GLY A 389 -13.50 15.17 6.84
CA GLY A 389 -14.95 15.15 6.62
C GLY A 389 -15.40 13.94 5.79
N TYR A 390 -14.66 13.61 4.74
CA TYR A 390 -14.92 12.42 3.94
C TYR A 390 -14.80 11.13 4.77
N ALA A 391 -13.72 10.98 5.56
CA ALA A 391 -13.53 9.81 6.42
C ALA A 391 -14.61 9.72 7.51
N LEU A 392 -15.00 10.85 8.10
CA LEU A 392 -16.09 10.92 9.08
C LEU A 392 -17.44 10.53 8.45
N PHE A 393 -17.72 11.03 7.27
CA PHE A 393 -18.93 10.67 6.51
C PHE A 393 -19.00 9.16 6.27
N LEU A 394 -17.89 8.54 5.87
CA LEU A 394 -17.80 7.09 5.72
C LEU A 394 -18.09 6.37 7.04
N ALA A 395 -17.52 6.85 8.16
CA ALA A 395 -17.73 6.25 9.48
C ALA A 395 -19.22 6.29 9.86
N VAL A 396 -19.88 7.44 9.65
CA VAL A 396 -21.31 7.61 9.96
C VAL A 396 -22.18 6.70 9.11
N ILE A 397 -21.97 6.66 7.78
CA ILE A 397 -22.77 5.80 6.90
C ILE A 397 -22.50 4.33 7.19
N PHE A 398 -21.25 3.95 7.49
CA PHE A 398 -20.91 2.58 7.83
C PHE A 398 -21.59 2.14 9.13
N PHE A 399 -21.63 3.01 10.14
CA PHE A 399 -22.26 2.72 11.43
C PHE A 399 -23.72 2.32 11.25
N PHE A 400 -24.48 3.04 10.44
CA PHE A 400 -25.90 2.78 10.21
C PHE A 400 -26.13 1.73 9.11
N GLY A 401 -25.34 1.74 8.05
CA GLY A 401 -25.57 0.94 6.83
C GLY A 401 -25.01 -0.49 6.92
N PHE A 402 -23.88 -0.69 7.60
CA PHE A 402 -23.28 -2.01 7.70
C PHE A 402 -23.80 -2.76 8.94
N LYS A 403 -24.70 -3.70 8.71
CA LYS A 403 -25.28 -4.52 9.80
C LYS A 403 -24.51 -5.83 9.91
N TYR A 404 -23.79 -5.98 11.01
CA TYR A 404 -23.06 -7.20 11.36
C TYR A 404 -23.13 -7.44 12.88
N ASN A 405 -23.60 -8.63 13.26
CA ASN A 405 -23.65 -9.05 14.66
C ASN A 405 -22.36 -9.83 14.98
N HIS A 406 -21.68 -9.40 16.01
CA HIS A 406 -20.49 -10.08 16.49
C HIS A 406 -20.85 -11.39 17.18
N ASP A 407 -20.26 -12.50 16.72
CA ASP A 407 -20.34 -13.80 17.34
C ASP A 407 -18.92 -14.23 17.77
N PRO A 408 -18.58 -14.11 19.08
CA PRO A 408 -17.25 -14.44 19.59
C PRO A 408 -16.87 -15.91 19.39
N GLU A 409 -17.84 -16.81 19.32
CA GLU A 409 -17.61 -18.25 19.17
C GLU A 409 -17.13 -18.62 17.76
N LYS A 410 -17.59 -17.92 16.73
CA LYS A 410 -17.14 -18.13 15.37
C LYS A 410 -15.66 -17.80 15.18
N ILE A 411 -15.11 -16.91 15.98
CA ILE A 411 -13.67 -16.59 15.96
C ILE A 411 -12.86 -17.65 16.67
N LYS A 412 -13.39 -18.28 17.75
CA LYS A 412 -12.68 -19.31 18.52
C LYS A 412 -12.53 -20.64 17.78
N HIS A 413 -13.57 -21.09 17.09
CA HIS A 413 -13.60 -22.40 16.45
C HIS A 413 -12.63 -22.58 15.27
N ARG A 414 -12.16 -21.50 14.63
CA ARG A 414 -11.22 -21.57 13.51
C ARG A 414 -9.75 -21.34 13.89
N ALA A 415 -9.47 -20.73 15.04
CA ALA A 415 -8.10 -20.63 15.56
C ALA A 415 -7.54 -21.97 16.12
N VAL A 416 -8.38 -23.00 16.23
CA VAL A 416 -8.01 -24.33 16.77
C VAL A 416 -7.86 -25.39 15.67
N THR A 417 -8.21 -25.06 14.41
CA THR A 417 -8.18 -25.99 13.29
C THR A 417 -7.10 -25.69 12.23
N HIS A 418 -6.11 -24.86 12.59
CA HIS A 418 -4.91 -24.63 11.73
C HIS A 418 -3.62 -24.86 12.52
#